data_71e042937cc67a76c39a1dc1e06682f8
#
_entry.id   71e042937cc67a76c39a1dc1e06682f8
#
_cell.length_a   1.000
_cell.length_b   1.000
_cell.length_c   1.000
_cell.angle_alpha   90.00
_cell.angle_beta   90.00
_cell.angle_gamma   90.00
#
_symmetry.space_group_name_H-M   'P 1'
#
loop_
_entity.id
_entity.type
_entity.pdbx_description
1 polymer ?
#
loop_
_entity_poly.entity_id
_entity_poly.type
_entity_poly.pdbx_seq_one_letter_code
_entity_poly.pdbx_strand_id
1 'polypeptide(L)'
;LSSAASDVYKRQQIRLMTSYHSLFENMPIVYLKQQLIYDSAGKIVDYITVEANPRFEKYFKSMGEVIGKKGSEADPKGFERMCHLYSMVTSTQKELSYQYYYENIGNYFNVILTPSKHKGFIDVFCVDNTELAETQQMLRSANHKLSMSLDVANIVPWKWDLEKGTMLCDVNRPVELSHDDSMMNEDQLSVPDYQYFAKICKEDRERVKKAYKELTEGNVSKIKEEYRVIVR
;
A
#
# COMPACT_ATOMS: atom_id res chain seq x y z
N LEU A 1 -1.75 49.39 30.72
CA LEU A 1 -1.78 47.91 30.66
C LEU A 1 -2.37 47.37 29.36
N SER A 2 -3.27 48.10 28.66
CA SER A 2 -3.91 47.62 27.42
C SER A 2 -3.00 47.61 26.19
N SER A 3 -2.06 48.55 26.06
CA SER A 3 -1.16 48.68 24.90
C SER A 3 -0.15 47.51 24.83
N ALA A 4 0.54 47.24 25.95
CA ALA A 4 1.52 46.15 25.98
C ALA A 4 0.92 44.76 25.75
N ALA A 5 -0.25 44.50 26.29
CA ALA A 5 -0.98 43.25 26.07
C ALA A 5 -1.43 43.10 24.59
N SER A 6 -1.87 44.21 23.97
CA SER A 6 -2.20 44.25 22.54
C SER A 6 -1.00 43.94 21.65
N ASP A 7 0.19 44.50 22.01
CA ASP A 7 1.42 44.26 21.25
C ASP A 7 1.94 42.83 21.39
N VAL A 8 1.84 42.21 22.57
CA VAL A 8 2.17 40.81 22.78
C VAL A 8 1.24 39.91 21.95
N TYR A 9 -0.08 40.18 21.97
CA TYR A 9 -1.07 39.41 21.20
C TYR A 9 -0.81 39.50 19.69
N LYS A 10 -0.57 40.72 19.17
CA LYS A 10 -0.21 40.94 17.76
C LYS A 10 1.03 40.16 17.35
N ARG A 11 2.11 40.23 18.16
CA ARG A 11 3.35 39.46 17.90
C ARG A 11 3.10 37.95 17.89
N GLN A 12 2.28 37.43 18.78
CA GLN A 12 1.93 36.03 18.83
C GLN A 12 1.12 35.61 17.61
N GLN A 13 0.16 36.41 17.15
CA GLN A 13 -0.58 36.15 15.90
C GLN A 13 0.36 36.16 14.68
N ILE A 14 1.26 37.14 14.57
CA ILE A 14 2.24 37.20 13.46
C ILE A 14 3.10 35.93 13.46
N ARG A 15 3.62 35.51 14.62
CA ARG A 15 4.43 34.28 14.71
C ARG A 15 3.64 33.04 14.27
N LEU A 16 2.39 32.90 14.70
CA LEU A 16 1.52 31.78 14.30
C LEU A 16 1.27 31.80 12.78
N MET A 17 0.98 32.96 12.21
CA MET A 17 0.77 33.10 10.76
C MET A 17 2.05 32.77 9.98
N THR A 18 3.20 33.27 10.43
CA THR A 18 4.50 32.98 9.79
C THR A 18 4.84 31.49 9.88
N SER A 19 4.58 30.84 11.02
CA SER A 19 4.80 29.40 11.19
C SER A 19 3.86 28.59 10.31
N TYR A 20 2.57 28.96 10.25
CA TYR A 20 1.61 28.32 9.36
C TYR A 20 2.03 28.44 7.90
N HIS A 21 2.39 29.66 7.46
CA HIS A 21 2.82 29.92 6.09
C HIS A 21 4.07 29.09 5.75
N SER A 22 5.05 29.05 6.65
CA SER A 22 6.26 28.24 6.44
C SER A 22 5.96 26.75 6.34
N LEU A 23 5.07 26.22 7.16
CA LEU A 23 4.64 24.81 7.09
C LEU A 23 3.88 24.52 5.79
N PHE A 24 2.98 25.41 5.41
CA PHE A 24 2.17 25.28 4.21
C PHE A 24 3.03 25.31 2.93
N GLU A 25 3.99 26.24 2.84
CA GLU A 25 4.91 26.38 1.73
C GLU A 25 5.87 25.17 1.59
N ASN A 26 6.34 24.64 2.71
CA ASN A 26 7.34 23.56 2.72
C ASN A 26 6.73 22.16 2.90
N MET A 27 5.41 22.04 2.90
CA MET A 27 4.73 20.73 3.05
C MET A 27 5.16 19.78 1.93
N PRO A 28 5.65 18.55 2.25
CA PRO A 28 6.15 17.61 1.23
C PRO A 28 5.05 16.93 0.42
N ILE A 29 3.78 17.18 0.75
CA ILE A 29 2.60 16.61 0.11
C ILE A 29 1.77 17.72 -0.54
N VAL A 30 0.95 17.37 -1.52
CA VAL A 30 -0.02 18.29 -2.10
C VAL A 30 -1.17 18.48 -1.12
N TYR A 31 -1.54 19.73 -0.89
CA TYR A 31 -2.70 20.09 -0.07
C TYR A 31 -3.60 21.05 -0.81
N LEU A 32 -4.90 20.76 -0.75
CA LEU A 32 -5.98 21.63 -1.25
C LEU A 32 -7.04 21.75 -0.17
N LYS A 33 -7.62 22.95 -0.06
CA LYS A 33 -8.85 23.16 0.70
C LYS A 33 -9.97 23.54 -0.27
N GLN A 34 -11.07 22.84 -0.15
CA GLN A 34 -12.20 22.99 -1.06
C GLN A 34 -13.47 23.34 -0.31
N GLN A 35 -14.13 24.39 -0.77
CA GLN A 35 -15.43 24.81 -0.31
C GLN A 35 -16.51 24.11 -1.12
N LEU A 36 -17.45 23.46 -0.45
CA LEU A 36 -18.51 22.69 -1.08
C LEU A 36 -19.67 23.60 -1.49
N ILE A 37 -20.23 23.33 -2.65
CA ILE A 37 -21.42 24.00 -3.18
C ILE A 37 -22.58 23.01 -3.11
N TYR A 38 -23.69 23.47 -2.49
CA TYR A 38 -24.87 22.64 -2.29
C TYR A 38 -26.03 23.20 -3.14
N ASP A 39 -26.89 22.30 -3.61
CA ASP A 39 -28.19 22.67 -4.17
C ASP A 39 -29.24 22.95 -3.08
N SER A 40 -30.46 23.29 -3.51
CA SER A 40 -31.59 23.55 -2.60
C SER A 40 -32.03 22.33 -1.78
N ALA A 41 -31.67 21.12 -2.20
CA ALA A 41 -31.93 19.87 -1.49
C ALA A 41 -30.79 19.47 -0.54
N GLY A 42 -29.70 20.26 -0.46
CA GLY A 42 -28.54 19.98 0.38
C GLY A 42 -27.58 18.95 -0.21
N LYS A 43 -27.69 18.63 -1.51
CA LYS A 43 -26.77 17.76 -2.21
C LYS A 43 -25.57 18.58 -2.70
N ILE A 44 -24.36 18.02 -2.58
CA ILE A 44 -23.14 18.60 -3.13
C ILE A 44 -23.19 18.49 -4.65
N VAL A 45 -23.14 19.64 -5.34
CA VAL A 45 -23.23 19.74 -6.80
C VAL A 45 -21.95 20.25 -7.44
N ASP A 46 -21.10 20.92 -6.68
CA ASP A 46 -19.79 21.40 -7.11
C ASP A 46 -18.93 21.75 -5.90
N TYR A 47 -17.71 22.26 -6.13
CA TYR A 47 -16.82 22.79 -5.11
C TYR A 47 -15.93 23.88 -5.68
N ILE A 48 -15.36 24.73 -4.83
CA ILE A 48 -14.38 25.76 -5.19
C ILE A 48 -13.10 25.50 -4.42
N THR A 49 -11.95 25.46 -5.11
CA THR A 49 -10.65 25.40 -4.45
C THR A 49 -10.33 26.77 -3.84
N VAL A 50 -10.24 26.85 -2.52
CA VAL A 50 -9.96 28.09 -1.80
C VAL A 50 -8.51 28.25 -1.36
N GLU A 51 -7.81 27.13 -1.17
CA GLU A 51 -6.38 27.10 -0.85
C GLU A 51 -5.72 25.95 -1.63
N ALA A 52 -4.51 26.19 -2.10
CA ALA A 52 -3.61 25.19 -2.67
C ALA A 52 -2.18 25.52 -2.27
N ASN A 53 -1.40 24.52 -1.82
CA ASN A 53 0.01 24.77 -1.51
C ASN A 53 0.88 24.75 -2.77
N PRO A 54 2.12 25.29 -2.75
CA PRO A 54 2.99 25.32 -3.93
C PRO A 54 3.31 23.95 -4.50
N ARG A 55 3.17 22.87 -3.69
CA ARG A 55 3.36 21.51 -4.16
C ARG A 55 2.31 21.10 -5.20
N PHE A 56 1.09 21.66 -5.13
CA PHE A 56 0.07 21.46 -6.14
C PHE A 56 0.54 21.95 -7.51
N GLU A 57 1.07 23.15 -7.60
CA GLU A 57 1.57 23.71 -8.88
C GLU A 57 2.69 22.86 -9.49
N LYS A 58 3.54 22.27 -8.63
CA LYS A 58 4.64 21.42 -9.09
C LYS A 58 4.13 20.19 -9.84
N TYR A 59 3.10 19.53 -9.35
CA TYR A 59 2.57 18.28 -9.94
C TYR A 59 1.48 18.54 -10.98
N PHE A 60 0.61 19.52 -10.72
CA PHE A 60 -0.60 19.78 -11.49
C PHE A 60 -0.53 21.05 -12.32
N LYS A 61 0.66 21.42 -12.77
CA LYS A 61 0.90 22.62 -13.58
C LYS A 61 -0.01 22.70 -14.82
N SER A 62 -0.35 21.57 -15.42
CA SER A 62 -1.24 21.49 -16.58
C SER A 62 -2.69 21.90 -16.28
N MET A 63 -3.12 21.86 -15.01
CA MET A 63 -4.44 22.33 -14.60
C MET A 63 -4.53 23.87 -14.48
N GLY A 64 -3.37 24.55 -14.52
CA GLY A 64 -3.30 25.99 -14.36
C GLY A 64 -3.71 26.45 -12.97
N GLU A 65 -4.11 27.72 -12.87
CA GLU A 65 -4.59 28.30 -11.61
C GLU A 65 -5.96 27.71 -11.25
N VAL A 66 -6.06 27.07 -10.09
CA VAL A 66 -7.29 26.41 -9.61
C VAL A 66 -7.97 27.17 -8.47
N ILE A 67 -7.23 28.05 -7.80
CA ILE A 67 -7.76 28.83 -6.67
C ILE A 67 -8.87 29.76 -7.18
N GLY A 68 -10.03 29.72 -6.52
CA GLY A 68 -11.23 30.47 -6.88
C GLY A 68 -12.06 29.87 -8.01
N LYS A 69 -11.58 28.80 -8.68
CA LYS A 69 -12.33 28.12 -9.74
C LYS A 69 -13.19 26.98 -9.18
N LYS A 70 -14.31 26.74 -9.86
CA LYS A 70 -15.16 25.58 -9.57
C LYS A 70 -14.51 24.29 -10.05
N GLY A 71 -14.85 23.18 -9.39
CA GLY A 71 -14.41 21.86 -9.81
C GLY A 71 -14.83 21.52 -11.22
N SER A 72 -16.07 21.86 -11.60
CA SER A 72 -16.61 21.70 -12.96
C SER A 72 -15.83 22.48 -14.02
N GLU A 73 -15.16 23.56 -13.67
CA GLU A 73 -14.32 24.35 -14.58
C GLU A 73 -12.88 23.83 -14.63
N ALA A 74 -12.32 23.48 -13.45
CA ALA A 74 -10.92 23.07 -13.33
C ALA A 74 -10.69 21.61 -13.77
N ASP A 75 -11.62 20.71 -13.49
CA ASP A 75 -11.59 19.29 -13.87
C ASP A 75 -12.99 18.82 -14.32
N PRO A 76 -13.44 19.19 -15.53
CA PRO A 76 -14.77 18.82 -16.04
C PRO A 76 -15.03 17.31 -16.10
N LYS A 77 -13.98 16.49 -16.17
CA LYS A 77 -14.11 15.03 -16.24
C LYS A 77 -14.20 14.36 -14.88
N GLY A 78 -13.60 14.96 -13.87
CA GLY A 78 -13.48 14.36 -12.53
C GLY A 78 -14.40 14.95 -11.47
N PHE A 79 -14.97 16.14 -11.68
CA PHE A 79 -15.68 16.87 -10.63
C PHE A 79 -16.89 16.12 -10.07
N GLU A 80 -17.67 15.43 -10.91
CA GLU A 80 -18.83 14.65 -10.45
C GLU A 80 -18.43 13.52 -9.50
N ARG A 81 -17.33 12.81 -9.84
CA ARG A 81 -16.77 11.80 -8.96
C ARG A 81 -16.32 12.39 -7.65
N MET A 82 -15.66 13.56 -7.69
CA MET A 82 -15.24 14.25 -6.47
C MET A 82 -16.43 14.69 -5.61
N CYS A 83 -17.49 15.20 -6.19
CA CYS A 83 -18.74 15.53 -5.47
C CYS A 83 -19.34 14.31 -4.76
N HIS A 84 -19.31 13.14 -5.42
CA HIS A 84 -19.78 11.90 -4.81
C HIS A 84 -18.89 11.50 -3.60
N LEU A 85 -17.56 11.53 -3.75
CA LEU A 85 -16.62 11.22 -2.68
C LEU A 85 -16.76 12.21 -1.50
N TYR A 86 -16.93 13.49 -1.78
CA TYR A 86 -17.17 14.51 -0.74
C TYR A 86 -18.49 14.27 0.00
N SER A 87 -19.52 13.82 -0.71
CA SER A 87 -20.78 13.44 -0.07
C SER A 87 -20.60 12.26 0.89
N MET A 88 -19.77 11.28 0.55
CA MET A 88 -19.44 10.17 1.44
C MET A 88 -18.69 10.65 2.69
N VAL A 89 -17.67 11.50 2.52
CA VAL A 89 -16.87 12.04 3.62
C VAL A 89 -17.73 12.92 4.55
N THR A 90 -18.55 13.79 3.99
CA THR A 90 -19.41 14.68 4.78
C THR A 90 -20.52 13.95 5.52
N SER A 91 -21.11 12.90 4.93
CA SER A 91 -22.16 12.11 5.57
C SER A 91 -21.62 11.22 6.69
N THR A 92 -20.44 10.61 6.51
CA THR A 92 -19.84 9.70 7.49
C THR A 92 -19.00 10.42 8.54
N GLN A 93 -18.58 11.66 8.28
CA GLN A 93 -17.61 12.42 9.08
C GLN A 93 -16.29 11.66 9.33
N LYS A 94 -15.94 10.76 8.40
CA LYS A 94 -14.69 9.99 8.42
C LYS A 94 -13.84 10.37 7.22
N GLU A 95 -12.54 10.24 7.38
CA GLU A 95 -11.62 10.36 6.25
C GLU A 95 -11.85 9.23 5.24
N LEU A 96 -11.58 9.52 3.98
CA LEU A 96 -11.58 8.56 2.88
C LEU A 96 -10.21 8.62 2.20
N SER A 97 -9.57 7.47 2.06
CA SER A 97 -8.29 7.36 1.35
C SER A 97 -8.42 6.40 0.19
N TYR A 98 -7.84 6.77 -0.95
CA TYR A 98 -7.79 5.90 -2.13
C TYR A 98 -6.58 6.21 -2.99
N GLN A 99 -6.11 5.22 -3.74
CA GLN A 99 -5.02 5.38 -4.69
C GLN A 99 -5.58 5.76 -6.07
N TYR A 100 -4.96 6.76 -6.71
CA TYR A 100 -5.33 7.22 -8.03
C TYR A 100 -4.10 7.45 -8.91
N TYR A 101 -4.16 6.94 -10.13
CA TYR A 101 -3.14 7.18 -11.14
C TYR A 101 -3.56 8.34 -12.03
N TYR A 102 -2.75 9.39 -12.05
CA TYR A 102 -2.96 10.57 -12.88
C TYR A 102 -2.18 10.41 -14.20
N GLU A 103 -2.86 9.95 -15.24
CA GLU A 103 -2.25 9.67 -16.56
C GLU A 103 -1.48 10.87 -17.12
N ASN A 104 -2.01 12.09 -16.98
CA ASN A 104 -1.38 13.31 -17.51
C ASN A 104 -0.04 13.65 -16.86
N ILE A 105 0.24 13.08 -15.69
CA ILE A 105 1.46 13.33 -14.91
C ILE A 105 2.33 12.06 -14.86
N GLY A 106 1.72 10.88 -15.04
CA GLY A 106 2.39 9.59 -14.92
C GLY A 106 2.66 9.16 -13.49
N ASN A 107 1.95 9.73 -12.49
CA ASN A 107 2.20 9.48 -11.08
C ASN A 107 1.01 8.81 -10.38
N TYR A 108 1.32 7.97 -9.40
CA TYR A 108 0.37 7.42 -8.44
C TYR A 108 0.31 8.31 -7.21
N PHE A 109 -0.90 8.72 -6.83
CA PHE A 109 -1.12 9.46 -5.59
C PHE A 109 -2.04 8.67 -4.66
N ASN A 110 -1.70 8.66 -3.37
CA ASN A 110 -2.66 8.34 -2.33
C ASN A 110 -3.40 9.63 -2.00
N VAL A 111 -4.68 9.71 -2.37
CA VAL A 111 -5.56 10.85 -2.14
C VAL A 111 -6.32 10.62 -0.85
N ILE A 112 -6.21 11.56 0.08
CA ILE A 112 -6.87 11.52 1.38
C ILE A 112 -7.82 12.71 1.47
N LEU A 113 -9.09 12.43 1.68
CA LEU A 113 -10.17 13.40 1.85
C LEU A 113 -10.58 13.42 3.31
N THR A 114 -10.44 14.57 3.95
CA THR A 114 -10.75 14.74 5.37
C THR A 114 -11.81 15.81 5.56
N PRO A 115 -12.86 15.58 6.38
CA PRO A 115 -13.80 16.62 6.71
C PRO A 115 -13.08 17.74 7.46
N SER A 116 -13.21 18.98 6.97
CA SER A 116 -12.59 20.13 7.62
C SER A 116 -13.33 20.47 8.91
N LYS A 117 -12.61 21.08 9.87
CA LYS A 117 -13.23 21.65 11.08
C LYS A 117 -14.28 22.71 10.77
N HIS A 118 -14.19 23.36 9.62
CA HIS A 118 -15.14 24.35 9.15
C HIS A 118 -16.22 23.65 8.31
N LYS A 119 -17.48 23.77 8.70
CA LYS A 119 -18.59 23.20 7.95
C LYS A 119 -18.60 23.70 6.50
N GLY A 120 -18.88 22.81 5.55
CA GLY A 120 -18.89 23.12 4.13
C GLY A 120 -17.52 23.14 3.47
N PHE A 121 -16.48 22.64 4.15
CA PHE A 121 -15.14 22.49 3.58
C PHE A 121 -14.64 21.06 3.69
N ILE A 122 -13.79 20.69 2.74
CA ILE A 122 -13.02 19.44 2.70
C ILE A 122 -11.54 19.80 2.56
N ASP A 123 -10.70 19.13 3.34
CA ASP A 123 -9.25 19.15 3.21
C ASP A 123 -8.81 17.94 2.37
N VAL A 124 -8.04 18.20 1.30
CA VAL A 124 -7.59 17.19 0.35
C VAL A 124 -6.06 17.11 0.42
N PHE A 125 -5.55 15.92 0.67
CA PHE A 125 -4.11 15.65 0.67
C PHE A 125 -3.80 14.64 -0.44
N CYS A 126 -2.75 14.92 -1.25
CA CYS A 126 -2.27 13.96 -2.23
C CYS A 126 -0.81 13.65 -1.92
N VAL A 127 -0.53 12.41 -1.58
CA VAL A 127 0.80 11.90 -1.29
C VAL A 127 1.30 11.16 -2.52
N ASP A 128 2.40 11.61 -3.10
CA ASP A 128 3.03 10.89 -4.22
C ASP A 128 3.53 9.53 -3.74
N ASN A 129 3.00 8.49 -4.33
CA ASN A 129 3.24 7.10 -3.99
C ASN A 129 3.80 6.30 -5.18
N THR A 130 4.31 7.01 -6.20
CA THR A 130 4.73 6.42 -7.48
C THR A 130 5.83 5.40 -7.27
N GLU A 131 6.90 5.74 -6.58
CA GLU A 131 8.03 4.83 -6.33
C GLU A 131 7.59 3.53 -5.63
N LEU A 132 6.73 3.66 -4.62
CA LEU A 132 6.20 2.49 -3.91
C LEU A 132 5.32 1.63 -4.82
N ALA A 133 4.43 2.25 -5.59
CA ALA A 133 3.53 1.55 -6.52
C ALA A 133 4.31 0.81 -7.61
N GLU A 134 5.31 1.47 -8.21
CA GLU A 134 6.19 0.87 -9.22
C GLU A 134 7.00 -0.28 -8.65
N THR A 135 7.59 -0.10 -7.46
CA THR A 135 8.36 -1.16 -6.76
C THR A 135 7.48 -2.38 -6.48
N GLN A 136 6.27 -2.17 -5.98
CA GLN A 136 5.31 -3.25 -5.75
C GLN A 136 4.93 -3.98 -7.04
N GLN A 137 4.74 -3.24 -8.13
CA GLN A 137 4.41 -3.81 -9.43
C GLN A 137 5.58 -4.62 -9.99
N MET A 138 6.81 -4.11 -9.89
CA MET A 138 8.03 -4.84 -10.28
C MET A 138 8.18 -6.12 -9.47
N LEU A 139 7.98 -6.07 -8.15
CA LEU A 139 8.07 -7.24 -7.28
C LEU A 139 7.01 -8.29 -7.64
N ARG A 140 5.76 -7.88 -7.86
CA ARG A 140 4.68 -8.78 -8.30
C ARG A 140 5.01 -9.44 -9.64
N SER A 141 5.53 -8.66 -10.61
CA SER A 141 5.93 -9.18 -11.92
C SER A 141 7.08 -10.17 -11.81
N ALA A 142 8.10 -9.87 -11.00
CA ALA A 142 9.23 -10.76 -10.77
C ALA A 142 8.79 -12.07 -10.09
N ASN A 143 7.94 -12.00 -9.07
CA ASN A 143 7.38 -13.17 -8.40
C ASN A 143 6.53 -14.02 -9.35
N HIS A 144 5.71 -13.38 -10.20
CA HIS A 144 4.91 -14.11 -11.19
C HIS A 144 5.79 -14.84 -12.22
N LYS A 145 6.83 -14.16 -12.75
CA LYS A 145 7.80 -14.79 -13.66
C LYS A 145 8.54 -15.95 -13.01
N LEU A 146 8.95 -15.78 -11.75
CA LEU A 146 9.59 -16.86 -10.98
C LEU A 146 8.64 -18.04 -10.81
N SER A 147 7.39 -17.77 -10.41
CA SER A 147 6.38 -18.82 -10.27
C SER A 147 6.17 -19.59 -11.58
N MET A 148 5.98 -18.90 -12.69
CA MET A 148 5.83 -19.54 -13.99
C MET A 148 7.06 -20.37 -14.38
N SER A 149 8.26 -19.87 -14.11
CA SER A 149 9.51 -20.60 -14.41
C SER A 149 9.64 -21.90 -13.60
N LEU A 150 9.26 -21.85 -12.33
CA LEU A 150 9.25 -23.00 -11.46
C LEU A 150 8.18 -24.01 -11.88
N ASP A 151 7.00 -23.53 -12.35
CA ASP A 151 5.93 -24.41 -12.86
C ASP A 151 6.36 -25.15 -14.13
N VAL A 152 6.94 -24.42 -15.09
CA VAL A 152 7.47 -25.03 -16.33
C VAL A 152 8.58 -26.03 -16.02
N ALA A 153 9.43 -25.74 -15.06
CA ALA A 153 10.51 -26.63 -14.64
C ALA A 153 10.05 -27.76 -13.73
N ASN A 154 8.79 -27.79 -13.35
CA ASN A 154 8.21 -28.74 -12.38
C ASN A 154 8.97 -28.75 -11.04
N ILE A 155 9.39 -27.57 -10.59
CA ILE A 155 10.14 -27.37 -9.33
C ILE A 155 9.19 -26.86 -8.26
N VAL A 156 9.18 -27.52 -7.12
CA VAL A 156 8.46 -27.08 -5.91
C VAL A 156 9.45 -26.51 -4.91
N PRO A 157 9.42 -25.19 -4.65
CA PRO A 157 10.26 -24.61 -3.63
C PRO A 157 9.73 -24.99 -2.24
N TRP A 158 10.67 -25.20 -1.33
CA TRP A 158 10.34 -25.44 0.07
C TRP A 158 11.40 -24.76 0.97
N LYS A 159 11.02 -24.51 2.22
CA LYS A 159 11.87 -23.92 3.25
C LYS A 159 11.77 -24.76 4.52
N TRP A 160 12.93 -25.05 5.13
CA TRP A 160 13.01 -25.70 6.41
C TRP A 160 13.29 -24.69 7.51
N ASP A 161 12.37 -24.57 8.47
CA ASP A 161 12.57 -23.81 9.70
C ASP A 161 13.14 -24.76 10.75
N LEU A 162 14.43 -24.63 10.99
CA LEU A 162 15.18 -25.53 11.90
C LEU A 162 14.84 -25.27 13.37
N GLU A 163 14.44 -24.05 13.72
CA GLU A 163 14.07 -23.72 15.11
C GLU A 163 12.72 -24.34 15.46
N LYS A 164 11.79 -24.33 14.52
CA LYS A 164 10.44 -24.90 14.70
C LYS A 164 10.33 -26.35 14.31
N GLY A 165 11.35 -26.92 13.66
CA GLY A 165 11.31 -28.27 13.10
C GLY A 165 10.18 -28.45 12.07
N THR A 166 9.94 -27.43 11.24
CA THR A 166 8.84 -27.44 10.26
C THR A 166 9.35 -27.18 8.85
N MET A 167 8.73 -27.84 7.87
CA MET A 167 8.93 -27.59 6.45
C MET A 167 7.73 -26.84 5.87
N LEU A 168 8.02 -25.79 5.12
CA LEU A 168 7.05 -24.95 4.45
C LEU A 168 7.13 -25.20 2.94
N CYS A 169 6.02 -25.59 2.32
CA CYS A 169 5.90 -25.78 0.87
C CYS A 169 4.88 -24.82 0.30
N ASP A 170 5.06 -24.41 -0.96
CA ASP A 170 4.07 -23.60 -1.69
C ASP A 170 2.85 -24.47 -2.03
N VAL A 171 1.67 -24.06 -1.56
CA VAL A 171 0.40 -24.83 -1.67
C VAL A 171 -0.16 -24.83 -3.09
N ASN A 172 0.15 -23.80 -3.88
CA ASN A 172 -0.36 -23.65 -5.24
C ASN A 172 0.27 -24.62 -6.25
N ARG A 173 1.17 -25.49 -5.77
CA ARG A 173 1.83 -26.49 -6.60
C ARG A 173 1.42 -27.87 -6.11
N PRO A 174 0.79 -28.66 -6.96
CA PRO A 174 0.43 -30.02 -6.60
C PRO A 174 1.69 -30.87 -6.50
N VAL A 175 2.36 -30.79 -5.38
CA VAL A 175 3.07 -31.97 -4.93
C VAL A 175 1.96 -32.88 -4.43
N GLU A 176 1.83 -34.06 -5.01
CA GLU A 176 0.97 -35.14 -4.53
C GLU A 176 1.46 -35.67 -3.17
N LEU A 177 1.68 -34.78 -2.24
CA LEU A 177 1.89 -35.06 -0.84
C LEU A 177 0.49 -35.07 -0.24
N SER A 178 -0.07 -36.23 0.03
CA SER A 178 -1.36 -36.34 0.73
C SER A 178 -1.29 -35.57 2.05
N HIS A 179 -2.10 -34.51 2.16
CA HIS A 179 -2.06 -33.56 3.26
C HIS A 179 -3.26 -33.76 4.18
N ASP A 180 -3.00 -33.63 5.46
CA ASP A 180 -4.03 -33.39 6.45
C ASP A 180 -4.44 -31.92 6.35
N ASP A 181 -5.69 -31.62 5.99
CA ASP A 181 -6.24 -30.27 5.79
C ASP A 181 -6.12 -29.36 7.02
N SER A 182 -5.82 -29.94 8.19
CA SER A 182 -5.69 -29.18 9.45
C SER A 182 -4.45 -28.30 9.56
N MET A 183 -3.50 -28.39 8.61
CA MET A 183 -2.20 -27.68 8.65
C MET A 183 -2.04 -26.59 7.59
N MET A 184 -3.10 -26.24 6.86
CA MET A 184 -3.04 -25.23 5.80
C MET A 184 -3.20 -23.82 6.36
N ASN A 185 -2.18 -22.98 6.21
CA ASN A 185 -2.35 -21.53 6.12
C ASN A 185 -2.65 -21.18 4.65
N GLU A 186 -3.38 -20.10 4.39
CA GLU A 186 -4.00 -19.77 3.09
C GLU A 186 -3.07 -19.88 1.87
N ASP A 187 -1.74 -19.75 2.03
CA ASP A 187 -0.76 -19.78 0.94
C ASP A 187 0.40 -20.78 1.12
N GLN A 188 0.58 -21.39 2.28
CA GLN A 188 1.70 -22.26 2.57
C GLN A 188 1.32 -23.46 3.44
N LEU A 189 1.74 -24.65 3.02
CA LEU A 189 1.63 -25.85 3.82
C LEU A 189 2.83 -25.96 4.77
N SER A 190 2.56 -26.00 6.08
CA SER A 190 3.56 -26.27 7.11
C SER A 190 3.40 -27.68 7.63
N VAL A 191 4.42 -28.51 7.48
CA VAL A 191 4.44 -29.87 8.02
C VAL A 191 5.66 -30.07 8.94
N PRO A 192 5.52 -30.81 10.05
CA PRO A 192 6.67 -31.23 10.84
C PRO A 192 7.69 -31.99 10.00
N ASP A 193 8.97 -31.74 10.23
CA ASP A 193 10.07 -32.33 9.45
C ASP A 193 10.08 -33.86 9.48
N TYR A 194 9.70 -34.49 10.62
CA TYR A 194 9.59 -35.93 10.73
C TYR A 194 8.54 -36.52 9.78
N GLN A 195 7.44 -35.80 9.50
CA GLN A 195 6.41 -36.23 8.54
C GLN A 195 6.94 -36.16 7.12
N TYR A 196 7.72 -35.14 6.79
CA TYR A 196 8.38 -35.05 5.50
C TYR A 196 9.31 -36.25 5.27
N PHE A 197 10.22 -36.53 6.21
CA PHE A 197 11.12 -37.66 6.10
C PHE A 197 10.41 -39.02 6.10
N ALA A 198 9.24 -39.11 6.74
CA ALA A 198 8.43 -40.35 6.72
C ALA A 198 7.92 -40.71 5.31
N LYS A 199 7.73 -39.71 4.44
CA LYS A 199 7.29 -39.94 3.04
C LYS A 199 8.40 -40.43 2.11
N ILE A 200 9.66 -40.34 2.50
CA ILE A 200 10.79 -40.88 1.73
C ILE A 200 10.79 -42.40 1.84
N CYS A 201 11.01 -43.11 0.73
CA CYS A 201 11.16 -44.55 0.74
C CYS A 201 12.19 -45.00 1.77
N LYS A 202 11.93 -46.13 2.43
CA LYS A 202 12.74 -46.61 3.55
C LYS A 202 14.23 -46.74 3.18
N GLU A 203 14.49 -47.22 1.96
CA GLU A 203 15.86 -47.46 1.46
C GLU A 203 16.64 -46.15 1.28
N ASP A 204 15.94 -45.04 0.92
CA ASP A 204 16.57 -43.75 0.66
C ASP A 204 16.64 -42.86 1.91
N ARG A 205 15.79 -43.12 2.90
CA ARG A 205 15.53 -42.24 4.07
C ARG A 205 16.77 -41.94 4.89
N GLU A 206 17.55 -42.94 5.24
CA GLU A 206 18.71 -42.75 6.10
C GLU A 206 19.83 -41.98 5.38
N ARG A 207 20.00 -42.24 4.08
CA ARG A 207 20.96 -41.49 3.25
C ARG A 207 20.58 -40.01 3.17
N VAL A 208 19.31 -39.74 2.91
CA VAL A 208 18.79 -38.36 2.81
C VAL A 208 18.90 -37.65 4.15
N LYS A 209 18.46 -38.28 5.25
CA LYS A 209 18.63 -37.69 6.60
C LYS A 209 20.06 -37.35 6.94
N LYS A 210 21.02 -38.24 6.59
CA LYS A 210 22.44 -37.97 6.80
C LYS A 210 22.90 -36.75 6.03
N ALA A 211 22.55 -36.63 4.75
CA ALA A 211 22.92 -35.48 3.93
C ALA A 211 22.32 -34.16 4.50
N TYR A 212 21.08 -34.16 4.94
CA TYR A 212 20.47 -32.99 5.60
C TYR A 212 21.15 -32.66 6.93
N LYS A 213 21.56 -33.66 7.71
CA LYS A 213 22.28 -33.45 8.96
C LYS A 213 23.65 -32.76 8.70
N GLU A 214 24.40 -33.24 7.72
CA GLU A 214 25.67 -32.61 7.32
C GLU A 214 25.50 -31.16 6.87
N LEU A 215 24.40 -30.83 6.18
CA LEU A 215 24.06 -29.48 5.79
C LEU A 215 23.74 -28.60 7.01
N THR A 216 22.93 -29.10 7.96
CA THR A 216 22.54 -28.33 9.15
C THR A 216 23.67 -28.13 10.15
N GLU A 217 24.62 -29.06 10.20
CA GLU A 217 25.85 -28.95 10.99
C GLU A 217 26.92 -28.05 10.33
N GLY A 218 26.66 -27.55 9.11
CA GLY A 218 27.56 -26.67 8.39
C GLY A 218 28.76 -27.39 7.75
N ASN A 219 28.75 -28.71 7.71
CA ASN A 219 29.81 -29.51 7.10
C ASN A 219 29.86 -29.37 5.58
N VAL A 220 28.71 -29.07 4.96
CA VAL A 220 28.54 -28.79 3.53
C VAL A 220 27.69 -27.58 3.31
N SER A 221 27.96 -26.81 2.25
CA SER A 221 27.19 -25.59 1.94
C SER A 221 25.92 -25.84 1.10
N LYS A 222 25.85 -27.00 0.47
CA LYS A 222 24.68 -27.43 -0.34
C LYS A 222 24.67 -28.95 -0.47
N ILE A 223 23.48 -29.50 -0.64
CA ILE A 223 23.27 -30.89 -0.98
C ILE A 223 22.44 -31.02 -2.26
N LYS A 224 22.63 -32.11 -2.99
CA LYS A 224 21.78 -32.53 -4.10
C LYS A 224 21.49 -33.99 -3.94
N GLU A 225 20.27 -34.38 -3.63
CA GLU A 225 19.85 -35.74 -3.40
C GLU A 225 18.66 -36.09 -4.30
N GLU A 226 18.70 -37.24 -4.90
CA GLU A 226 17.62 -37.87 -5.62
C GLU A 226 17.06 -39.02 -4.77
N TYR A 227 15.77 -39.02 -4.52
CA TYR A 227 15.12 -40.00 -3.68
C TYR A 227 13.67 -40.26 -4.10
N ARG A 228 13.20 -41.45 -3.79
CA ARG A 228 11.81 -41.87 -4.08
C ARG A 228 10.89 -41.45 -2.95
N VAL A 229 9.74 -40.95 -3.30
CA VAL A 229 8.68 -40.53 -2.36
C VAL A 229 7.50 -41.50 -2.45
N ILE A 230 6.96 -41.84 -1.30
CA ILE A 230 5.72 -42.65 -1.22
C ILE A 230 4.56 -41.72 -1.48
N VAL A 231 3.91 -41.90 -2.64
CA VAL A 231 2.65 -41.24 -2.98
C VAL A 231 1.53 -42.19 -2.59
N ARG A 232 0.55 -41.72 -1.81
CA ARG A 232 -0.63 -42.48 -1.42
C ARG A 232 -1.83 -42.06 -2.22
#